data_2dbbc762e60b781ea20f3aa7690967f7
#
_entry.id   2dbbc762e60b781ea20f3aa7690967f7
#
_cell.length_a   1.000
_cell.length_b   1.000
_cell.length_c   1.000
_cell.angle_alpha   90.00
_cell.angle_beta   90.00
_cell.angle_gamma   90.00
#
_symmetry.space_group_name_H-M   'P 1'
#
loop_
_entity.id
_entity.type
_entity.pdbx_description
1 polymer ?
#
loop_
_entity_poly.entity_id
_entity_poly.type
_entity_poly.pdbx_seq_one_letter_code
_entity_poly.pdbx_strand_id
1 'polypeptide(L)'
;VSKEFFSMLHSRLRVKGYACQLFVTTNPDAPRHWLKTDWIDREHDPQLNIRCFHFEIEDNRDNLPDGYIETRQAQYSGLWYDRFILGKWTMADGVIYDCFDPARHVVDQIPEIQRIIAMGIDDGVNHPAAGLLIGLGIDNKLYAMAEWAPPSGTPADRTKSLRRFINEHGKPERFFVDPSAAALKMQMQREGFGIIMNAHNSHKSGIGVVSALLSTDQLLINGPLCTNLLGEIGGYVWDRKAAERGEDAPVKEDDDFCDAWRYGVFSSFTFWRNHIPIEITIAEEVAA
;
A
#
# COMPACT_ATOMS: atom_id res chain seq x y z
N VAL A 1 2.90 5.48 -15.41
CA VAL A 1 3.70 5.76 -16.62
C VAL A 1 4.83 6.70 -16.25
N SER A 2 6.10 6.35 -16.59
CA SER A 2 7.23 7.22 -16.30
C SER A 2 7.26 8.46 -17.22
N LYS A 3 7.92 9.53 -16.77
CA LYS A 3 8.11 10.76 -17.55
C LYS A 3 8.85 10.49 -18.87
N GLU A 4 9.83 9.60 -18.83
CA GLU A 4 10.63 9.22 -20.01
C GLU A 4 9.77 8.50 -21.05
N PHE A 5 8.93 7.55 -20.61
CA PHE A 5 8.02 6.83 -21.49
C PHE A 5 6.99 7.78 -22.12
N PHE A 6 6.41 8.69 -21.32
CA PHE A 6 5.50 9.71 -21.82
C PHE A 6 6.17 10.61 -22.89
N SER A 7 7.38 11.09 -22.60
CA SER A 7 8.16 11.91 -23.53
C SER A 7 8.48 11.17 -24.83
N MET A 8 8.77 9.87 -24.74
CA MET A 8 8.96 9.02 -25.92
C MET A 8 7.68 8.94 -26.75
N LEU A 9 6.52 8.68 -26.14
CA LEU A 9 5.23 8.63 -26.86
C LEU A 9 4.93 9.98 -27.54
N HIS A 10 5.06 11.08 -26.80
CA HIS A 10 4.84 12.42 -27.33
C HIS A 10 5.73 12.72 -28.55
N SER A 11 6.99 12.29 -28.53
CA SER A 11 7.92 12.46 -29.66
C SER A 11 7.52 11.71 -30.94
N ARG A 12 6.62 10.72 -30.84
CA ARG A 12 6.11 9.93 -31.98
C ARG A 12 4.94 10.61 -32.72
N LEU A 13 4.38 11.67 -32.16
CA LEU A 13 3.30 12.45 -32.78
C LEU A 13 3.83 13.36 -33.89
N ARG A 14 4.29 12.77 -35.00
CA ARG A 14 5.01 13.51 -36.07
C ARG A 14 4.65 13.10 -37.51
N VAL A 15 3.50 12.48 -37.72
CA VAL A 15 3.10 12.05 -39.04
C VAL A 15 2.53 13.25 -39.82
N LYS A 16 3.17 13.63 -40.93
CA LYS A 16 2.75 14.76 -41.76
C LYS A 16 1.39 14.48 -42.42
N GLY A 17 0.49 15.45 -42.35
CA GLY A 17 -0.83 15.38 -43.01
C GLY A 17 -1.91 14.74 -42.14
N TYR A 18 -1.62 14.35 -40.90
CA TYR A 18 -2.59 13.80 -39.95
C TYR A 18 -2.67 14.65 -38.70
N ALA A 19 -3.85 14.72 -38.08
CA ALA A 19 -4.01 15.28 -36.73
C ALA A 19 -3.49 14.28 -35.70
N CYS A 20 -2.25 14.49 -35.24
CA CYS A 20 -1.65 13.66 -34.22
C CYS A 20 -2.14 14.15 -32.83
N GLN A 21 -2.73 13.25 -32.04
CA GLN A 21 -3.24 13.55 -30.70
C GLN A 21 -2.80 12.49 -29.72
N LEU A 22 -2.59 12.89 -28.46
CA LEU A 22 -2.34 12.01 -27.32
C LEU A 22 -3.40 12.31 -26.27
N PHE A 23 -4.14 11.27 -25.88
CA PHE A 23 -5.08 11.33 -24.78
C PHE A 23 -4.45 10.67 -23.56
N VAL A 24 -4.51 11.36 -22.44
CA VAL A 24 -3.94 10.90 -21.16
C VAL A 24 -5.00 11.02 -20.07
N THR A 25 -5.20 9.96 -19.33
CA THR A 25 -6.01 9.96 -18.11
C THR A 25 -5.13 9.68 -16.91
N THR A 26 -5.37 10.35 -15.81
CA THR A 26 -4.62 10.17 -14.57
C THR A 26 -5.48 10.53 -13.37
N ASN A 27 -5.25 9.85 -12.24
CA ASN A 27 -5.70 10.36 -10.97
C ASN A 27 -4.71 11.42 -10.47
N PRO A 28 -5.17 12.43 -9.71
CA PRO A 28 -4.28 13.39 -9.07
C PRO A 28 -3.25 12.74 -8.15
N ASP A 29 -2.14 13.43 -7.99
CA ASP A 29 -1.00 13.03 -7.17
C ASP A 29 -0.50 14.24 -6.35
N ALA A 30 0.79 14.25 -5.96
CA ALA A 30 1.41 15.42 -5.35
C ALA A 30 1.38 16.63 -6.31
N PRO A 31 1.23 17.88 -5.81
CA PRO A 31 1.15 19.09 -6.64
C PRO A 31 2.41 19.32 -7.50
N ARG A 32 3.56 18.75 -7.11
CA ARG A 32 4.81 18.86 -7.86
C ARG A 32 5.08 17.66 -8.79
N HIS A 33 4.12 16.76 -8.96
CA HIS A 33 4.24 15.67 -9.91
C HIS A 33 4.47 16.22 -11.32
N TRP A 34 5.41 15.63 -12.07
CA TRP A 34 5.86 16.12 -13.40
C TRP A 34 4.72 16.34 -14.39
N LEU A 35 3.69 15.47 -14.38
CA LEU A 35 2.55 15.60 -15.29
C LEU A 35 1.76 16.90 -15.01
N LYS A 36 1.64 17.28 -13.73
CA LYS A 36 1.00 18.53 -13.34
C LYS A 36 1.86 19.72 -13.75
N THR A 37 3.11 19.77 -13.30
CA THR A 37 3.98 20.94 -13.48
C THR A 37 4.40 21.19 -14.92
N ASP A 38 4.68 20.12 -15.67
CA ASP A 38 5.20 20.24 -17.03
C ASP A 38 4.10 20.36 -18.08
N TRP A 39 2.86 19.92 -17.74
CA TRP A 39 1.76 19.84 -18.69
C TRP A 39 0.47 20.51 -18.20
N ILE A 40 -0.17 20.04 -17.13
CA ILE A 40 -1.48 20.53 -16.71
C ILE A 40 -1.44 22.02 -16.36
N ASP A 41 -0.48 22.47 -15.55
CA ASP A 41 -0.32 23.88 -15.16
C ASP A 41 0.08 24.78 -16.33
N ARG A 42 0.47 24.18 -17.45
CA ARG A 42 0.83 24.87 -18.70
C ARG A 42 -0.22 24.79 -19.79
N GLU A 43 -1.46 24.47 -19.45
CA GLU A 43 -2.58 24.41 -20.42
C GLU A 43 -2.72 25.69 -21.26
N HIS A 44 -2.40 26.84 -20.68
CA HIS A 44 -2.50 28.13 -21.36
C HIS A 44 -1.23 28.53 -22.15
N ASP A 45 -0.22 27.66 -22.16
CA ASP A 45 1.00 27.89 -22.95
C ASP A 45 0.70 27.66 -24.43
N PRO A 46 0.74 28.71 -25.29
CA PRO A 46 0.37 28.59 -26.68
C PRO A 46 1.30 27.67 -27.49
N GLN A 47 2.46 27.34 -26.97
CA GLN A 47 3.42 26.45 -27.62
C GLN A 47 3.11 24.98 -27.43
N LEU A 48 2.27 24.62 -26.43
CA LEU A 48 2.03 23.20 -26.06
C LEU A 48 0.75 22.62 -26.63
N ASN A 49 -0.22 23.43 -27.04
CA ASN A 49 -1.52 22.98 -27.58
C ASN A 49 -2.17 21.86 -26.73
N ILE A 50 -2.31 22.12 -25.43
CA ILE A 50 -2.87 21.19 -24.45
C ILE A 50 -4.29 21.60 -24.10
N ARG A 51 -5.14 20.63 -23.83
CA ARG A 51 -6.42 20.82 -23.16
C ARG A 51 -6.54 19.87 -21.98
N CYS A 52 -6.92 20.41 -20.82
CA CYS A 52 -7.14 19.65 -19.60
C CYS A 52 -8.64 19.62 -19.27
N PHE A 53 -9.10 18.46 -18.85
CA PHE A 53 -10.46 18.27 -18.36
C PHE A 53 -10.35 17.70 -16.95
N HIS A 54 -11.03 18.31 -16.02
CA HIS A 54 -11.13 17.83 -14.65
C HIS A 54 -12.48 17.17 -14.46
N PHE A 55 -12.47 15.99 -13.85
CA PHE A 55 -13.66 15.23 -13.52
C PHE A 55 -13.60 14.77 -12.07
N GLU A 56 -14.70 14.92 -11.37
CA GLU A 56 -14.94 14.30 -10.07
C GLU A 56 -15.83 13.06 -10.28
N ILE A 57 -15.85 12.16 -9.28
CA ILE A 57 -16.70 10.97 -9.37
C ILE A 57 -18.17 11.30 -9.53
N GLU A 58 -18.62 12.43 -8.96
CA GLU A 58 -19.99 12.94 -9.05
C GLU A 58 -20.40 13.31 -10.47
N ASP A 59 -19.47 13.74 -11.32
CA ASP A 59 -19.77 14.09 -12.70
C ASP A 59 -20.25 12.90 -13.53
N ASN A 60 -20.02 11.68 -13.05
CA ASN A 60 -20.43 10.45 -13.72
C ASN A 60 -21.60 9.74 -13.00
N ARG A 61 -22.25 10.36 -12.03
CA ARG A 61 -23.29 9.75 -11.18
C ARG A 61 -24.37 9.04 -11.99
N ASP A 62 -24.87 9.67 -13.04
CA ASP A 62 -25.97 9.13 -13.86
C ASP A 62 -25.61 7.86 -14.64
N ASN A 63 -24.33 7.56 -14.78
CA ASN A 63 -23.83 6.36 -15.48
C ASN A 63 -23.31 5.28 -14.53
N LEU A 64 -23.35 5.52 -13.21
CA LEU A 64 -22.85 4.61 -12.20
C LEU A 64 -24.01 3.87 -11.52
N PRO A 65 -23.81 2.63 -11.06
CA PRO A 65 -24.82 1.90 -10.28
C PRO A 65 -25.21 2.64 -9.00
N ASP A 66 -26.45 2.45 -8.54
CA ASP A 66 -26.93 3.01 -7.28
C ASP A 66 -26.01 2.58 -6.12
N GLY A 67 -25.63 3.53 -5.25
CA GLY A 67 -24.76 3.31 -4.11
C GLY A 67 -23.27 3.18 -4.44
N TYR A 68 -22.86 3.24 -5.72
CA TYR A 68 -21.45 3.12 -6.12
C TYR A 68 -20.60 4.25 -5.54
N ILE A 69 -21.05 5.49 -5.68
CA ILE A 69 -20.30 6.67 -5.20
C ILE A 69 -20.15 6.62 -3.68
N GLU A 70 -21.25 6.33 -2.97
CA GLU A 70 -21.27 6.24 -1.52
C GLU A 70 -20.32 5.14 -1.02
N THR A 71 -20.30 4.01 -1.71
CA THR A 71 -19.35 2.91 -1.42
C THR A 71 -17.90 3.37 -1.62
N ARG A 72 -17.61 4.09 -2.71
CA ARG A 72 -16.24 4.62 -2.97
C ARG A 72 -15.83 5.67 -1.96
N GLN A 73 -16.74 6.57 -1.61
CA GLN A 73 -16.48 7.59 -0.58
C GLN A 73 -16.16 6.95 0.78
N ALA A 74 -16.84 5.86 1.15
CA ALA A 74 -16.56 5.14 2.40
C ALA A 74 -15.22 4.40 2.41
N GLN A 75 -14.68 4.05 1.24
CA GLN A 75 -13.42 3.31 1.10
C GLN A 75 -12.17 4.18 1.26
N TYR A 76 -12.31 5.49 1.14
CA TYR A 76 -11.17 6.41 1.18
C TYR A 76 -11.31 7.42 2.30
N SER A 77 -10.17 7.80 2.89
CA SER A 77 -10.04 8.88 3.86
C SER A 77 -8.84 9.77 3.52
N GLY A 78 -8.73 10.92 4.15
CA GLY A 78 -7.59 11.83 4.10
C GLY A 78 -7.07 12.09 2.69
N LEU A 79 -5.79 11.85 2.49
CA LEU A 79 -5.09 12.05 1.21
C LEU A 79 -5.77 11.33 0.03
N TRP A 80 -6.21 10.09 0.26
CA TRP A 80 -6.81 9.26 -0.78
C TRP A 80 -8.21 9.73 -1.16
N TYR A 81 -8.99 10.23 -0.19
CA TYR A 81 -10.28 10.85 -0.45
C TYR A 81 -10.12 12.12 -1.30
N ASP A 82 -9.19 12.99 -0.93
CA ASP A 82 -8.90 14.19 -1.69
C ASP A 82 -8.50 13.89 -3.15
N ARG A 83 -7.65 12.89 -3.35
CA ARG A 83 -7.14 12.55 -4.69
C ARG A 83 -8.14 11.79 -5.55
N PHE A 84 -8.80 10.76 -5.00
CA PHE A 84 -9.61 9.82 -5.79
C PHE A 84 -11.09 10.15 -5.82
N ILE A 85 -11.61 10.86 -4.82
CA ILE A 85 -13.00 11.29 -4.76
C ILE A 85 -13.14 12.74 -5.21
N LEU A 86 -12.32 13.65 -4.65
CA LEU A 86 -12.41 15.08 -4.94
C LEU A 86 -11.51 15.53 -6.10
N GLY A 87 -10.74 14.63 -6.71
CA GLY A 87 -9.90 14.95 -7.87
C GLY A 87 -8.81 16.00 -7.61
N LYS A 88 -8.35 16.15 -6.35
CA LYS A 88 -7.42 17.21 -5.97
C LYS A 88 -5.97 16.78 -6.07
N TRP A 89 -5.12 17.64 -6.59
CA TRP A 89 -3.67 17.53 -6.50
C TRP A 89 -3.23 18.00 -5.10
N THR A 90 -3.08 17.04 -4.18
CA THR A 90 -2.85 17.31 -2.76
C THR A 90 -1.52 16.71 -2.31
N MET A 91 -0.75 17.48 -1.52
CA MET A 91 0.49 17.03 -0.92
C MET A 91 0.18 16.07 0.24
N ALA A 92 0.94 14.99 0.32
CA ALA A 92 0.89 14.10 1.47
C ALA A 92 1.44 14.81 2.70
N ASP A 93 0.67 14.83 3.79
CA ASP A 93 1.04 15.48 5.06
C ASP A 93 0.31 14.80 6.22
N GLY A 94 0.92 14.83 7.41
CA GLY A 94 0.34 14.24 8.62
C GLY A 94 0.49 12.73 8.75
N VAL A 95 -0.36 12.12 9.57
CA VAL A 95 -0.37 10.68 9.84
C VAL A 95 -0.83 9.92 8.59
N ILE A 96 -0.14 8.82 8.27
CA ILE A 96 -0.42 8.03 7.07
C ILE A 96 -1.75 7.28 7.20
N TYR A 97 -2.00 6.63 8.33
CA TYR A 97 -3.26 5.92 8.59
C TYR A 97 -4.18 6.77 9.46
N ASP A 98 -4.62 7.91 8.94
CA ASP A 98 -5.52 8.87 9.62
C ASP A 98 -6.92 8.29 9.93
N CYS A 99 -7.31 7.24 9.21
CA CYS A 99 -8.55 6.49 9.46
C CYS A 99 -8.42 5.46 10.59
N PHE A 100 -7.23 5.25 11.13
CA PHE A 100 -7.04 4.29 12.21
C PHE A 100 -7.67 4.80 13.51
N ASP A 101 -8.59 3.99 14.05
CA ASP A 101 -9.24 4.22 15.34
C ASP A 101 -9.07 2.97 16.20
N PRO A 102 -8.33 3.04 17.32
CA PRO A 102 -8.14 1.89 18.19
C PRO A 102 -9.44 1.25 18.67
N ALA A 103 -10.50 2.04 18.88
CA ALA A 103 -11.79 1.52 19.34
C ALA A 103 -12.51 0.65 18.30
N ARG A 104 -12.18 0.82 17.01
CA ARG A 104 -12.76 0.07 15.89
C ARG A 104 -11.85 -1.06 15.42
N HIS A 105 -10.55 -0.80 15.38
CA HIS A 105 -9.59 -1.63 14.65
C HIS A 105 -8.75 -2.54 15.55
N VAL A 106 -8.75 -2.31 16.87
CA VAL A 106 -8.01 -3.15 17.82
C VAL A 106 -8.98 -4.07 18.54
N VAL A 107 -8.68 -5.36 18.55
CA VAL A 107 -9.47 -6.39 19.23
C VAL A 107 -8.61 -7.16 20.22
N ASP A 108 -9.19 -7.51 21.37
CA ASP A 108 -8.51 -8.33 22.38
C ASP A 108 -8.47 -9.82 22.01
N GLN A 109 -9.43 -10.25 21.17
CA GLN A 109 -9.53 -11.62 20.69
C GLN A 109 -9.92 -11.62 19.21
N ILE A 110 -9.18 -12.39 18.41
CA ILE A 110 -9.50 -12.61 17.01
C ILE A 110 -10.44 -13.81 16.88
N PRO A 111 -11.32 -13.85 15.85
CA PRO A 111 -12.17 -15.01 15.57
C PRO A 111 -11.33 -16.21 15.12
N GLU A 112 -11.99 -17.34 14.87
CA GLU A 112 -11.34 -18.45 14.20
C GLU A 112 -10.78 -18.03 12.85
N ILE A 113 -9.53 -18.39 12.60
CA ILE A 113 -8.81 -18.04 11.36
C ILE A 113 -8.93 -19.20 10.38
N GLN A 114 -9.54 -18.96 9.24
CA GLN A 114 -9.65 -19.95 8.17
C GLN A 114 -8.31 -20.27 7.52
N ARG A 115 -7.51 -19.20 7.30
CA ARG A 115 -6.24 -19.28 6.58
C ARG A 115 -5.27 -18.25 7.14
N ILE A 116 -4.05 -18.68 7.40
CA ILE A 116 -2.93 -17.76 7.66
C ILE A 116 -2.29 -17.47 6.31
N ILE A 117 -2.75 -16.40 5.65
CA ILE A 117 -2.47 -16.14 4.25
C ILE A 117 -1.01 -15.78 4.03
N ALA A 118 -0.46 -14.91 4.88
CA ALA A 118 0.84 -14.32 4.68
C ALA A 118 1.56 -13.98 5.99
N MET A 119 2.86 -13.84 5.87
CA MET A 119 3.68 -13.10 6.82
C MET A 119 4.50 -12.08 6.04
N GLY A 120 4.32 -10.80 6.33
CA GLY A 120 5.20 -9.74 5.86
C GLY A 120 6.40 -9.62 6.78
N ILE A 121 7.59 -9.48 6.22
CA ILE A 121 8.84 -9.34 6.98
C ILE A 121 9.63 -8.17 6.41
N ASP A 122 9.90 -7.21 7.27
CA ASP A 122 10.91 -6.17 7.04
C ASP A 122 12.19 -6.54 7.79
N ASP A 123 13.32 -6.54 7.09
CA ASP A 123 14.62 -6.93 7.63
C ASP A 123 15.73 -6.08 7.01
N GLY A 124 15.88 -4.89 7.54
CA GLY A 124 16.94 -3.97 7.15
C GLY A 124 18.30 -4.35 7.75
N VAL A 125 19.37 -3.85 7.14
CA VAL A 125 20.75 -4.09 7.60
C VAL A 125 21.03 -3.39 8.94
N ASN A 126 20.40 -2.23 9.16
CA ASN A 126 20.68 -1.35 10.30
C ASN A 126 19.49 -1.21 11.27
N HIS A 127 18.38 -1.89 11.01
CA HIS A 127 17.15 -1.82 11.78
C HIS A 127 16.81 -3.20 12.38
N PRO A 128 16.05 -3.24 13.46
CA PRO A 128 15.49 -4.50 13.97
C PRO A 128 14.64 -5.17 12.87
N ALA A 129 14.68 -6.50 12.80
CA ALA A 129 13.75 -7.20 11.93
C ALA A 129 12.36 -7.18 12.54
N ALA A 130 11.36 -6.93 11.71
CA ALA A 130 9.95 -6.94 12.07
C ALA A 130 9.16 -7.91 11.18
N GLY A 131 8.13 -8.54 11.72
CA GLY A 131 7.25 -9.40 10.94
C GLY A 131 5.81 -9.36 11.44
N LEU A 132 4.87 -9.38 10.52
CA LEU A 132 3.43 -9.42 10.82
C LEU A 132 2.76 -10.63 10.16
N LEU A 133 2.08 -11.42 10.98
CA LEU A 133 1.30 -12.58 10.53
C LEU A 133 -0.12 -12.14 10.17
N ILE A 134 -0.54 -12.41 8.94
CA ILE A 134 -1.82 -11.98 8.39
C ILE A 134 -2.74 -13.18 8.20
N GLY A 135 -3.89 -13.15 8.87
CA GLY A 135 -4.92 -14.18 8.79
C GLY A 135 -6.21 -13.68 8.14
N LEU A 136 -6.94 -14.59 7.52
CA LEU A 136 -8.32 -14.40 7.08
C LEU A 136 -9.25 -15.09 8.07
N GLY A 137 -10.12 -14.33 8.71
CA GLY A 137 -11.13 -14.83 9.66
C GLY A 137 -12.32 -15.49 8.97
N ILE A 138 -13.08 -16.27 9.73
CA ILE A 138 -14.36 -16.86 9.27
C ILE A 138 -15.42 -15.82 8.92
N ASP A 139 -15.23 -14.60 9.40
CA ASP A 139 -16.05 -13.41 9.12
C ASP A 139 -15.62 -12.65 7.84
N ASN A 140 -14.71 -13.22 7.08
CA ASN A 140 -14.12 -12.63 5.87
C ASN A 140 -13.44 -11.27 6.08
N LYS A 141 -12.81 -11.09 7.24
CA LYS A 141 -11.94 -9.93 7.52
C LYS A 141 -10.49 -10.37 7.65
N LEU A 142 -9.57 -9.43 7.41
CA LEU A 142 -8.15 -9.63 7.66
C LEU A 142 -7.79 -9.27 9.09
N TYR A 143 -6.83 -9.99 9.61
CA TYR A 143 -6.29 -9.79 10.95
C TYR A 143 -4.77 -9.75 10.94
N ALA A 144 -4.19 -8.70 11.52
CA ALA A 144 -2.82 -8.75 12.02
C ALA A 144 -2.85 -9.61 13.28
N MET A 145 -2.46 -10.88 13.16
CA MET A 145 -2.66 -11.90 14.20
C MET A 145 -1.65 -11.80 15.32
N ALA A 146 -0.38 -11.66 14.95
CA ALA A 146 0.75 -11.59 15.85
C ALA A 146 1.95 -10.93 15.16
N GLU A 147 2.80 -10.28 15.94
CA GLU A 147 4.05 -9.68 15.46
C GLU A 147 5.27 -10.50 15.88
N TRP A 148 6.26 -10.54 15.00
CA TRP A 148 7.56 -11.16 15.23
C TRP A 148 8.62 -10.07 15.34
N ALA A 149 9.18 -9.96 16.55
CA ALA A 149 10.21 -9.00 16.93
C ALA A 149 11.45 -9.77 17.44
N PRO A 150 12.31 -10.29 16.56
CA PRO A 150 13.48 -11.03 17.01
C PRO A 150 14.53 -10.10 17.60
N PRO A 151 15.34 -10.57 18.55
CA PRO A 151 16.53 -9.83 18.96
C PRO A 151 17.51 -9.70 17.79
N SER A 152 18.38 -8.70 17.85
CA SER A 152 19.47 -8.55 16.89
C SER A 152 20.30 -9.84 16.80
N GLY A 153 20.70 -10.21 15.59
CA GLY A 153 21.42 -11.45 15.37
C GLY A 153 21.70 -11.74 13.90
N THR A 154 22.30 -12.90 13.66
CA THR A 154 22.57 -13.40 12.33
C THR A 154 21.28 -13.89 11.62
N PRO A 155 21.28 -14.07 10.29
CA PRO A 155 20.15 -14.70 9.60
C PRO A 155 19.75 -16.06 10.20
N ALA A 156 20.71 -16.85 10.69
CA ALA A 156 20.44 -18.13 11.35
C ALA A 156 19.74 -17.96 12.72
N ASP A 157 20.10 -16.94 13.49
CA ASP A 157 19.41 -16.62 14.75
C ASP A 157 17.98 -16.15 14.47
N ARG A 158 17.80 -15.33 13.44
CA ARG A 158 16.47 -14.85 12.98
C ARG A 158 15.59 -16.00 12.52
N THR A 159 16.09 -16.92 11.68
CA THR A 159 15.29 -18.09 11.25
C THR A 159 14.96 -19.03 12.40
N LYS A 160 15.87 -19.20 13.38
CA LYS A 160 15.57 -19.96 14.59
C LYS A 160 14.45 -19.32 15.42
N SER A 161 14.49 -17.99 15.57
CA SER A 161 13.42 -17.23 16.24
C SER A 161 12.11 -17.33 15.47
N LEU A 162 12.15 -17.15 14.15
CA LEU A 162 10.98 -17.25 13.28
C LEU A 162 10.33 -18.63 13.34
N ARG A 163 11.13 -19.70 13.37
CA ARG A 163 10.61 -21.07 13.50
C ARG A 163 9.85 -21.27 14.81
N ARG A 164 10.35 -20.70 15.91
CA ARG A 164 9.64 -20.73 17.20
C ARG A 164 8.32 -19.97 17.12
N PHE A 165 8.35 -18.77 16.52
CA PHE A 165 7.18 -17.93 16.33
C PHE A 165 6.08 -18.62 15.50
N ILE A 166 6.41 -19.21 14.35
CA ILE A 166 5.41 -19.91 13.53
C ILE A 166 4.90 -21.23 14.16
N ASN A 167 5.67 -21.86 15.02
CA ASN A 167 5.21 -23.02 15.79
C ASN A 167 4.18 -22.62 16.85
N GLU A 168 4.28 -21.41 17.39
CA GLU A 168 3.38 -20.88 18.41
C GLU A 168 2.10 -20.28 17.80
N HIS A 169 2.24 -19.47 16.74
CA HIS A 169 1.15 -18.68 16.17
C HIS A 169 0.59 -19.22 14.84
N GLY A 170 1.19 -20.26 14.32
CA GLY A 170 0.81 -20.89 13.06
C GLY A 170 1.70 -20.50 11.88
N LYS A 171 1.78 -21.41 10.91
CA LYS A 171 2.61 -21.25 9.72
C LYS A 171 1.81 -20.54 8.61
N PRO A 172 2.33 -19.43 8.06
CA PRO A 172 1.69 -18.77 6.92
C PRO A 172 1.84 -19.60 5.64
N GLU A 173 0.92 -19.42 4.71
CA GLU A 173 1.01 -20.02 3.37
C GLU A 173 2.20 -19.47 2.61
N ARG A 174 2.54 -18.19 2.80
CA ARG A 174 3.61 -17.45 2.11
C ARG A 174 4.29 -16.45 3.02
N PHE A 175 5.58 -16.25 2.76
CA PHE A 175 6.38 -15.18 3.36
C PHE A 175 6.66 -14.12 2.30
N PHE A 176 6.33 -12.88 2.59
CA PHE A 176 6.68 -11.73 1.78
C PHE A 176 7.76 -10.93 2.50
N VAL A 177 8.97 -11.03 2.00
CA VAL A 177 10.16 -10.49 2.65
C VAL A 177 10.68 -9.31 1.87
N ASP A 178 11.13 -8.26 2.56
CA ASP A 178 11.73 -7.09 1.92
C ASP A 178 12.74 -7.52 0.84
N PRO A 179 12.68 -6.94 -0.37
CA PRO A 179 13.61 -7.26 -1.45
C PRO A 179 15.09 -7.13 -1.07
N SER A 180 15.44 -6.21 -0.17
CA SER A 180 16.81 -5.99 0.30
C SER A 180 17.33 -7.08 1.23
N ALA A 181 16.46 -7.84 1.90
CA ALA A 181 16.80 -8.88 2.89
C ALA A 181 17.27 -10.20 2.25
N ALA A 182 18.23 -10.13 1.33
CA ALA A 182 18.70 -11.29 0.55
C ALA A 182 19.27 -12.42 1.43
N ALA A 183 20.02 -12.06 2.49
CA ALA A 183 20.64 -13.02 3.40
C ALA A 183 19.61 -13.82 4.18
N LEU A 184 18.57 -13.15 4.72
CA LEU A 184 17.47 -13.79 5.41
C LEU A 184 16.69 -14.73 4.48
N LYS A 185 16.32 -14.26 3.28
CA LYS A 185 15.60 -15.08 2.28
C LYS A 185 16.37 -16.35 1.94
N MET A 186 17.68 -16.24 1.70
CA MET A 186 18.52 -17.38 1.40
C MET A 186 18.57 -18.38 2.57
N GLN A 187 18.66 -17.89 3.80
CA GLN A 187 18.66 -18.75 4.99
C GLN A 187 17.32 -19.46 5.18
N MET A 188 16.20 -18.72 5.01
CA MET A 188 14.85 -19.29 5.09
C MET A 188 14.64 -20.39 4.01
N GLN A 189 15.14 -20.18 2.78
CA GLN A 189 15.08 -21.18 1.69
C GLN A 189 15.85 -22.45 2.04
N ARG A 190 17.08 -22.30 2.54
CA ARG A 190 17.92 -23.43 2.98
C ARG A 190 17.28 -24.26 4.09
N GLU A 191 16.54 -23.61 4.97
CA GLU A 191 15.86 -24.25 6.09
C GLU A 191 14.45 -24.73 5.79
N GLY A 192 13.95 -24.56 4.56
CA GLY A 192 12.66 -25.09 4.12
C GLY A 192 11.44 -24.42 4.76
N PHE A 193 11.43 -23.09 4.91
CA PHE A 193 10.28 -22.37 5.44
C PHE A 193 9.04 -22.45 4.57
N GLY A 194 9.19 -22.73 3.28
CA GLY A 194 8.09 -22.83 2.33
C GLY A 194 8.18 -21.80 1.22
N ILE A 195 7.06 -21.18 0.85
CA ILE A 195 7.00 -20.20 -0.24
C ILE A 195 7.49 -18.85 0.27
N ILE A 196 8.62 -18.38 -0.25
CA ILE A 196 9.23 -17.10 0.09
C ILE A 196 9.29 -16.25 -1.16
N MET A 197 8.71 -15.06 -1.09
CA MET A 197 8.59 -14.12 -2.19
C MET A 197 9.15 -12.75 -1.78
N ASN A 198 9.52 -11.94 -2.75
CA ASN A 198 9.79 -10.53 -2.49
C ASN A 198 8.50 -9.82 -2.17
N ALA A 199 8.53 -8.96 -1.18
CA ALA A 199 7.42 -8.07 -0.89
C ALA A 199 7.29 -7.01 -1.99
N HIS A 200 6.06 -6.59 -2.26
CA HIS A 200 5.78 -5.40 -3.03
C HIS A 200 6.01 -4.17 -2.14
N ASN A 201 7.06 -3.41 -2.42
CA ASN A 201 7.49 -2.28 -1.60
C ASN A 201 6.93 -0.92 -2.04
N SER A 202 5.97 -0.88 -2.97
CA SER A 202 5.28 0.36 -3.34
C SER A 202 4.59 0.98 -2.12
N HIS A 203 5.08 2.12 -1.65
CA HIS A 203 4.46 2.85 -0.53
C HIS A 203 3.05 3.29 -0.90
N LYS A 204 2.89 3.96 -2.03
CA LYS A 204 1.61 4.53 -2.45
C LYS A 204 0.50 3.48 -2.54
N SER A 205 0.73 2.42 -3.31
CA SER A 205 -0.27 1.37 -3.51
C SER A 205 -0.51 0.57 -2.23
N GLY A 206 0.55 0.21 -1.51
CA GLY A 206 0.44 -0.57 -0.27
C GLY A 206 -0.26 0.18 0.85
N ILE A 207 0.08 1.45 1.07
CA ILE A 207 -0.59 2.31 2.06
C ILE A 207 -2.07 2.50 1.68
N GLY A 208 -2.35 2.75 0.40
CA GLY A 208 -3.72 2.92 -0.08
C GLY A 208 -4.61 1.69 0.19
N VAL A 209 -4.07 0.48 0.01
CA VAL A 209 -4.79 -0.78 0.31
C VAL A 209 -5.06 -0.92 1.80
N VAL A 210 -4.06 -0.70 2.66
CA VAL A 210 -4.23 -0.79 4.11
C VAL A 210 -5.23 0.27 4.60
N SER A 211 -5.12 1.52 4.13
CA SER A 211 -6.07 2.58 4.47
C SER A 211 -7.50 2.24 4.07
N ALA A 212 -7.71 1.71 2.86
CA ALA A 212 -9.04 1.33 2.39
C ALA A 212 -9.66 0.20 3.24
N LEU A 213 -8.85 -0.79 3.63
CA LEU A 213 -9.28 -1.88 4.51
C LEU A 213 -9.62 -1.38 5.92
N LEU A 214 -8.84 -0.45 6.46
CA LEU A 214 -9.14 0.20 7.75
C LEU A 214 -10.42 1.03 7.66
N SER A 215 -10.56 1.88 6.64
CA SER A 215 -11.75 2.75 6.48
C SER A 215 -13.06 1.96 6.43
N THR A 216 -13.00 0.70 5.99
CA THR A 216 -14.16 -0.19 5.86
C THR A 216 -14.27 -1.26 6.95
N ASP A 217 -13.46 -1.19 8.01
CA ASP A 217 -13.40 -2.19 9.10
C ASP A 217 -13.11 -3.63 8.62
N GLN A 218 -12.35 -3.76 7.52
CA GLN A 218 -11.98 -5.06 6.96
C GLN A 218 -10.60 -5.54 7.37
N LEU A 219 -9.85 -4.73 8.13
CA LEU A 219 -8.52 -5.07 8.66
C LEU A 219 -8.46 -4.69 10.13
N LEU A 220 -8.27 -5.70 10.95
CA LEU A 220 -8.25 -5.57 12.41
C LEU A 220 -6.90 -6.04 12.98
N ILE A 221 -6.59 -5.60 14.18
CA ILE A 221 -5.31 -5.86 14.85
C ILE A 221 -5.55 -6.57 16.17
N ASN A 222 -4.89 -7.67 16.41
CA ASN A 222 -4.86 -8.34 17.70
C ASN A 222 -4.00 -7.51 18.67
N GLY A 223 -4.66 -6.72 19.50
CA GLY A 223 -3.99 -5.78 20.41
C GLY A 223 -2.93 -6.42 21.31
N PRO A 224 -3.24 -7.51 22.03
CA PRO A 224 -2.27 -8.18 22.89
C PRO A 224 -1.00 -8.71 22.21
N LEU A 225 -1.08 -9.05 20.90
CA LEU A 225 0.03 -9.68 20.16
C LEU A 225 0.66 -8.78 19.08
N CYS A 226 0.24 -7.50 18.99
CA CYS A 226 0.76 -6.55 18.00
C CYS A 226 1.06 -5.18 18.63
N THR A 227 1.77 -5.18 19.74
CA THR A 227 2.01 -3.97 20.56
C THR A 227 3.00 -3.00 19.92
N ASN A 228 4.02 -3.49 19.20
CA ASN A 228 4.96 -2.65 18.50
C ASN A 228 4.28 -1.98 17.29
N LEU A 229 3.52 -2.73 16.49
CA LEU A 229 2.72 -2.16 15.40
C LEU A 229 1.81 -1.03 15.90
N LEU A 230 1.10 -1.24 17.01
CA LEU A 230 0.23 -0.23 17.61
C LEU A 230 1.00 1.00 18.09
N GLY A 231 2.23 0.82 18.56
CA GLY A 231 3.12 1.91 18.94
C GLY A 231 3.58 2.75 17.74
N GLU A 232 3.82 2.12 16.60
CA GLU A 232 4.31 2.79 15.38
C GLU A 232 3.21 3.50 14.59
N ILE A 233 2.00 2.95 14.51
CA ILE A 233 0.91 3.49 13.64
C ILE A 233 0.69 4.99 13.85
N GLY A 234 0.70 5.47 15.10
CA GLY A 234 0.48 6.88 15.42
C GLY A 234 1.63 7.80 15.00
N GLY A 235 2.83 7.26 14.92
CA GLY A 235 4.05 7.95 14.47
C GLY A 235 4.37 7.76 13.00
N TYR A 236 3.65 6.89 12.29
CA TYR A 236 3.86 6.63 10.87
C TYR A 236 3.30 7.80 10.04
N VAL A 237 4.18 8.71 9.66
CA VAL A 237 3.84 10.00 9.04
C VAL A 237 4.50 10.17 7.69
N TRP A 238 3.90 11.02 6.86
CA TRP A 238 4.46 11.38 5.56
C TRP A 238 5.73 12.23 5.70
N ASP A 239 6.76 11.93 4.91
CA ASP A 239 7.95 12.78 4.80
C ASP A 239 7.64 14.03 3.98
N ARG A 240 7.52 15.15 4.68
CA ARG A 240 7.26 16.45 4.08
C ARG A 240 8.31 16.86 3.04
N LYS A 241 9.58 16.51 3.25
CA LYS A 241 10.65 16.82 2.29
C LYS A 241 10.51 15.98 1.01
N ALA A 242 10.09 14.73 1.12
CA ALA A 242 9.76 13.91 -0.04
C ALA A 242 8.54 14.47 -0.77
N ALA A 243 7.49 14.83 -0.04
CA ALA A 243 6.27 15.43 -0.60
C ALA A 243 6.55 16.76 -1.33
N GLU A 244 7.48 17.59 -0.83
CA GLU A 244 7.96 18.81 -1.51
C GLU A 244 8.67 18.51 -2.84
N ARG A 245 9.23 17.30 -3.02
CA ARG A 245 9.79 16.83 -4.30
C ARG A 245 8.79 16.15 -5.22
N GLY A 246 7.55 15.97 -4.77
CA GLY A 246 6.51 15.27 -5.50
C GLY A 246 6.50 13.76 -5.28
N GLU A 247 7.09 13.29 -4.19
CA GLU A 247 7.18 11.90 -3.79
C GLU A 247 6.33 11.67 -2.53
N ASP A 248 5.46 10.65 -2.55
CA ASP A 248 4.74 10.22 -1.36
C ASP A 248 5.54 9.09 -0.70
N ALA A 249 6.27 9.41 0.33
CA ALA A 249 7.04 8.46 1.11
C ALA A 249 6.84 8.67 2.62
N PRO A 250 6.87 7.62 3.43
CA PRO A 250 6.89 7.77 4.88
C PRO A 250 8.25 8.29 5.37
N VAL A 251 8.26 8.91 6.54
CA VAL A 251 9.48 9.13 7.31
C VAL A 251 10.04 7.75 7.69
N LYS A 252 11.33 7.55 7.44
CA LYS A 252 12.03 6.29 7.74
C LYS A 252 12.60 6.31 9.16
N GLU A 253 11.71 6.25 10.14
CA GLU A 253 12.02 6.22 11.57
C GLU A 253 10.87 5.50 12.29
N ASP A 254 11.19 4.44 13.03
CA ASP A 254 10.22 3.60 13.75
C ASP A 254 9.05 3.16 12.85
N ASP A 255 9.37 2.58 11.69
CA ASP A 255 8.38 2.18 10.66
C ASP A 255 8.45 0.69 10.28
N ASP A 256 9.30 -0.10 10.95
CA ASP A 256 9.60 -1.49 10.59
C ASP A 256 8.35 -2.40 10.67
N PHE A 257 7.50 -2.25 11.70
CA PHE A 257 6.27 -3.04 11.83
C PHE A 257 5.17 -2.54 10.90
N CYS A 258 5.07 -1.24 10.66
CA CYS A 258 4.15 -0.67 9.66
C CYS A 258 4.51 -1.14 8.24
N ASP A 259 5.80 -1.20 7.90
CA ASP A 259 6.28 -1.71 6.62
C ASP A 259 6.04 -3.24 6.50
N ALA A 260 6.37 -4.03 7.53
CA ALA A 260 6.06 -5.46 7.56
C ALA A 260 4.56 -5.73 7.42
N TRP A 261 3.70 -4.94 8.08
CA TRP A 261 2.24 -5.04 7.95
C TRP A 261 1.79 -4.77 6.52
N ARG A 262 2.22 -3.66 5.95
CA ARG A 262 1.98 -3.29 4.56
C ARG A 262 2.43 -4.37 3.59
N TYR A 263 3.63 -4.95 3.79
CA TYR A 263 4.13 -6.06 2.98
C TYR A 263 3.22 -7.28 3.06
N GLY A 264 2.83 -7.68 4.26
CA GLY A 264 1.94 -8.83 4.46
C GLY A 264 0.57 -8.64 3.81
N VAL A 265 -0.05 -7.49 3.99
CA VAL A 265 -1.39 -7.18 3.46
C VAL A 265 -1.35 -6.97 1.95
N PHE A 266 -0.49 -6.09 1.46
CA PHE A 266 -0.49 -5.69 0.06
C PHE A 266 0.05 -6.79 -0.87
N SER A 267 1.17 -7.42 -0.52
CA SER A 267 1.74 -8.49 -1.36
C SER A 267 0.84 -9.73 -1.45
N SER A 268 -0.04 -9.93 -0.47
CA SER A 268 -1.00 -11.02 -0.48
C SER A 268 -2.36 -10.67 -1.11
N PHE A 269 -2.51 -9.50 -1.71
CA PHE A 269 -3.77 -8.99 -2.25
C PHE A 269 -4.53 -9.98 -3.12
N THR A 270 -3.86 -10.65 -4.05
CA THR A 270 -4.48 -11.62 -4.95
C THR A 270 -5.06 -12.86 -4.25
N PHE A 271 -4.63 -13.14 -3.01
CA PHE A 271 -5.04 -14.31 -2.25
C PHE A 271 -6.23 -14.06 -1.31
N TRP A 272 -6.51 -12.80 -0.98
CA TRP A 272 -7.60 -12.44 -0.08
C TRP A 272 -8.70 -11.58 -0.72
N ARG A 273 -8.44 -10.87 -1.81
CA ARG A 273 -9.39 -9.91 -2.41
C ARG A 273 -10.76 -10.48 -2.76
N ASN A 274 -10.82 -11.78 -3.11
CA ASN A 274 -12.08 -12.43 -3.46
C ASN A 274 -12.95 -12.82 -2.24
N HIS A 275 -12.39 -12.70 -1.05
CA HIS A 275 -13.07 -13.01 0.21
C HIS A 275 -13.60 -11.77 0.91
N ILE A 276 -13.02 -10.61 0.63
CA ILE A 276 -13.34 -9.34 1.28
C ILE A 276 -14.18 -8.51 0.33
N PRO A 277 -15.38 -8.05 0.75
CA PRO A 277 -16.28 -7.30 -0.10
C PRO A 277 -15.83 -5.84 -0.29
N ILE A 278 -14.64 -5.66 -0.83
CA ILE A 278 -14.03 -4.34 -1.09
C ILE A 278 -13.49 -4.31 -2.51
N GLU A 279 -13.86 -3.28 -3.25
CA GLU A 279 -13.25 -3.02 -4.56
C GLU A 279 -12.16 -1.98 -4.40
N ILE A 280 -10.92 -2.40 -4.44
CA ILE A 280 -9.76 -1.51 -4.41
C ILE A 280 -9.27 -1.32 -5.84
N THR A 281 -9.27 -0.08 -6.31
CA THR A 281 -8.60 0.27 -7.57
C THR A 281 -7.11 0.40 -7.28
N ILE A 282 -6.38 -0.69 -7.49
CA ILE A 282 -4.92 -0.67 -7.42
C ILE A 282 -4.43 -0.32 -8.82
N ALA A 283 -3.56 0.68 -8.91
CA ALA A 283 -2.78 0.90 -10.12
C ALA A 283 -2.11 -0.43 -10.52
N GLU A 284 -2.02 -0.71 -11.83
CA GLU A 284 -1.65 -2.00 -12.46
C GLU A 284 -0.37 -2.71 -11.98
N GLU A 285 0.27 -2.24 -10.91
CA GLU A 285 1.53 -2.76 -10.38
C GLU A 285 1.45 -4.16 -9.75
N VAL A 286 0.25 -4.66 -9.43
CA VAL A 286 0.07 -5.97 -8.79
C VAL A 286 -0.26 -7.09 -9.78
N ALA A 287 -0.50 -6.76 -11.05
CA ALA A 287 -0.91 -7.71 -12.09
C ALA A 287 0.25 -8.19 -13.00
N ALA A 288 1.49 -7.79 -12.72
CA ALA A 288 2.66 -8.14 -13.50
C ALA A 288 3.55 -9.21 -12.84
#